data_e72b2ec0d1fd19153bdc9bb3cded9291
#
_entry.id   e72b2ec0d1fd19153bdc9bb3cded9291
#
_cell.length_a   1.000
_cell.length_b   1.000
_cell.length_c   1.000
_cell.angle_alpha   90.00
_cell.angle_beta   90.00
_cell.angle_gamma   90.00
#
_symmetry.space_group_name_H-M   'P 1'
#
loop_
_entity.id
_entity.type
_entity.pdbx_description
1 polymer ?
#
loop_
_entity_poly.entity_id
_entity_poly.type
_entity_poly.pdbx_seq_one_letter_code
_entity_poly.pdbx_strand_id
1 'polypeptide(L)'
;KKVSRNEAKDRAMELFEKLNFKDSQRVWDSYPFELSGGMNQRAGIAISMLMNPPILLADEPTSALDVSVQRQVVREMLKLRELFGTAIIIVTHDIGVVRAMADTVLVLKNGKMVEYGEAKKVLNHPQDPYTKKLLAAVPRLKRKERS
;
A
#
# COMPACT_ATOMS: atom_id res chain seq x y z
N LYS A 1 -27.00 -6.41 2.52
CA LYS A 1 -28.00 -5.47 3.09
C LYS A 1 -27.89 -4.15 2.35
N LYS A 2 -29.01 -3.56 1.93
CA LYS A 2 -29.02 -2.19 1.38
C LYS A 2 -28.72 -1.22 2.52
N VAL A 3 -27.65 -0.45 2.38
CA VAL A 3 -27.24 0.59 3.33
C VAL A 3 -27.85 1.91 2.84
N SER A 4 -28.37 2.76 3.73
CA SER A 4 -28.87 4.09 3.36
C SER A 4 -27.69 5.00 2.98
N ARG A 5 -28.00 6.07 2.21
CA ARG A 5 -26.96 7.05 1.81
C ARG A 5 -26.30 7.71 3.03
N ASN A 6 -27.07 8.02 4.05
CA ASN A 6 -26.56 8.63 5.28
C ASN A 6 -25.63 7.66 6.03
N GLU A 7 -26.06 6.40 6.20
CA GLU A 7 -25.22 5.39 6.84
C GLU A 7 -23.92 5.12 6.06
N ALA A 8 -23.98 5.12 4.71
CA ALA A 8 -22.79 4.99 3.88
C ALA A 8 -21.85 6.20 4.06
N LYS A 9 -22.40 7.41 4.16
CA LYS A 9 -21.63 8.63 4.44
C LYS A 9 -20.95 8.56 5.79
N ASP A 10 -21.68 8.20 6.84
CA ASP A 10 -21.13 8.14 8.21
C ASP A 10 -19.96 7.16 8.28
N ARG A 11 -20.11 5.97 7.67
CA ARG A 11 -19.04 4.98 7.59
C ARG A 11 -17.82 5.48 6.79
N ALA A 12 -18.05 6.20 5.68
CA ALA A 12 -16.97 6.77 4.90
C ALA A 12 -16.23 7.87 5.67
N MET A 13 -16.96 8.74 6.36
CA MET A 13 -16.38 9.81 7.18
C MET A 13 -15.52 9.25 8.31
N GLU A 14 -16.01 8.24 9.05
CA GLU A 14 -15.24 7.54 10.07
C GLU A 14 -13.94 6.96 9.51
N LEU A 15 -13.98 6.36 8.31
CA LEU A 15 -12.82 5.79 7.67
C LEU A 15 -11.84 6.85 7.18
N PHE A 16 -12.32 7.97 6.65
CA PHE A 16 -11.49 9.11 6.28
C PHE A 16 -10.75 9.70 7.49
N GLU A 17 -11.40 9.80 8.64
CA GLU A 17 -10.76 10.22 9.89
C GLU A 17 -9.65 9.23 10.30
N LYS A 18 -9.93 7.92 10.25
CA LYS A 18 -8.92 6.88 10.52
C LYS A 18 -7.72 6.96 9.57
N LEU A 19 -7.94 7.40 8.33
CA LEU A 19 -6.90 7.64 7.32
C LEU A 19 -6.30 9.04 7.39
N ASN A 20 -6.61 9.82 8.43
CA ASN A 20 -6.10 11.18 8.64
C ASN A 20 -6.31 12.12 7.44
N PHE A 21 -7.46 12.07 6.79
CA PHE A 21 -7.84 13.13 5.87
C PHE A 21 -8.08 14.42 6.66
N LYS A 22 -7.41 15.51 6.26
CA LYS A 22 -7.54 16.81 6.96
C LYS A 22 -8.94 17.41 6.84
N ASP A 23 -9.62 17.12 5.72
CA ASP A 23 -10.96 17.62 5.41
C ASP A 23 -11.75 16.49 4.76
N SER A 24 -12.32 15.62 5.58
CA SER A 24 -13.09 14.46 5.16
C SER A 24 -14.34 14.86 4.39
N GLN A 25 -15.01 15.96 4.78
CA GLN A 25 -16.20 16.46 4.10
C GLN A 25 -15.87 16.92 2.68
N ARG A 26 -14.79 17.65 2.48
CA ARG A 26 -14.33 18.05 1.17
C ARG A 26 -14.06 16.86 0.27
N VAL A 27 -13.37 15.82 0.80
CA VAL A 27 -13.08 14.59 0.03
C VAL A 27 -14.36 13.89 -0.39
N TRP A 28 -15.35 13.83 0.49
CA TRP A 28 -16.65 13.24 0.19
C TRP A 28 -17.40 13.98 -0.91
N ASP A 29 -17.32 15.32 -0.94
CA ASP A 29 -18.04 16.17 -1.88
C ASP A 29 -17.26 16.41 -3.19
N SER A 30 -15.98 15.97 -3.27
CA SER A 30 -15.12 16.17 -4.45
C SER A 30 -15.29 15.07 -5.49
N TYR A 31 -15.10 15.45 -6.74
CA TYR A 31 -14.88 14.51 -7.83
C TYR A 31 -13.39 14.06 -7.87
N PRO A 32 -13.09 12.87 -8.43
CA PRO A 32 -11.70 12.37 -8.49
C PRO A 32 -10.71 13.34 -9.15
N PHE A 33 -11.11 14.12 -10.16
CA PHE A 33 -10.24 15.08 -10.84
C PHE A 33 -9.96 16.35 -10.01
N GLU A 34 -10.69 16.58 -8.91
CA GLU A 34 -10.46 17.68 -7.97
C GLU A 34 -9.50 17.31 -6.85
N LEU A 35 -9.19 16.03 -6.72
CA LEU A 35 -8.30 15.49 -5.69
C LEU A 35 -6.88 15.31 -6.25
N SER A 36 -5.86 15.46 -5.40
CA SER A 36 -4.51 15.07 -5.78
C SER A 36 -4.40 13.55 -5.98
N GLY A 37 -3.38 13.10 -6.72
CA GLY A 37 -3.16 11.67 -6.95
C GLY A 37 -3.09 10.86 -5.65
N GLY A 38 -2.41 11.37 -4.64
CA GLY A 38 -2.34 10.72 -3.33
C GLY A 38 -3.68 10.71 -2.59
N MET A 39 -4.49 11.76 -2.71
CA MET A 39 -5.85 11.78 -2.13
C MET A 39 -6.76 10.78 -2.83
N ASN A 40 -6.70 10.70 -4.17
CA ASN A 40 -7.44 9.70 -4.94
C ASN A 40 -7.08 8.27 -4.54
N GLN A 41 -5.78 8.00 -4.41
CA GLN A 41 -5.30 6.67 -4.00
C GLN A 41 -5.82 6.28 -2.61
N ARG A 42 -5.72 7.21 -1.66
CA ARG A 42 -6.22 7.00 -0.29
C ARG A 42 -7.74 6.85 -0.24
N ALA A 43 -8.48 7.63 -1.02
CA ALA A 43 -9.93 7.48 -1.16
C ALA A 43 -10.30 6.12 -1.76
N GLY A 44 -9.56 5.64 -2.77
CA GLY A 44 -9.74 4.30 -3.34
C GLY A 44 -9.51 3.18 -2.32
N ILE A 45 -8.47 3.30 -1.49
CA ILE A 45 -8.22 2.36 -0.38
C ILE A 45 -9.37 2.42 0.62
N ALA A 46 -9.83 3.62 1.01
CA ALA A 46 -10.98 3.78 1.90
C ALA A 46 -12.24 3.09 1.36
N ILE A 47 -12.57 3.33 0.09
CA ILE A 47 -13.72 2.69 -0.57
C ILE A 47 -13.60 1.16 -0.51
N SER A 48 -12.41 0.62 -0.78
CA SER A 48 -12.17 -0.82 -0.74
C SER A 48 -12.35 -1.40 0.68
N MET A 49 -12.07 -0.60 1.71
CA MET A 49 -12.18 -1.01 3.11
C MET A 49 -13.57 -0.84 3.72
N LEU A 50 -14.48 -0.08 3.07
CA LEU A 50 -15.86 0.12 3.57
C LEU A 50 -16.64 -1.19 3.77
N MET A 51 -16.31 -2.22 2.99
CA MET A 51 -16.91 -3.54 3.09
C MET A 51 -16.26 -4.45 4.14
N ASN A 52 -15.25 -3.96 4.84
CA ASN A 52 -14.42 -4.72 5.78
C ASN A 52 -13.99 -6.09 5.22
N PRO A 53 -13.28 -6.10 4.08
CA PRO A 53 -12.93 -7.34 3.41
C PRO A 53 -11.88 -8.12 4.23
N PRO A 54 -11.93 -9.46 4.26
CA PRO A 54 -10.88 -10.26 4.89
C PRO A 54 -9.56 -10.19 4.13
N ILE A 55 -9.60 -9.90 2.82
CA ILE A 55 -8.42 -9.78 1.96
C ILE A 55 -8.57 -8.54 1.07
N LEU A 56 -7.55 -7.69 1.04
CA LEU A 56 -7.39 -6.56 0.11
C LEU A 56 -6.33 -6.90 -0.93
N LEU A 57 -6.71 -6.82 -2.21
CA LEU A 57 -5.77 -6.92 -3.33
C LEU A 57 -5.40 -5.51 -3.78
N ALA A 58 -4.12 -5.18 -3.76
CA ALA A 58 -3.60 -3.88 -4.15
C ALA A 58 -2.56 -4.05 -5.26
N ASP A 59 -2.90 -3.60 -6.46
CA ASP A 59 -2.03 -3.62 -7.62
C ASP A 59 -1.41 -2.23 -7.81
N GLU A 60 -0.08 -2.16 -7.67
CA GLU A 60 0.72 -0.93 -7.77
C GLU A 60 0.13 0.27 -6.98
N PRO A 61 -0.23 0.10 -5.69
CA PRO A 61 -1.00 1.12 -4.95
C PRO A 61 -0.22 2.40 -4.67
N THR A 62 1.06 2.45 -5.00
CA THR A 62 1.93 3.62 -4.80
C THR A 62 2.55 4.13 -6.10
N SER A 63 2.17 3.57 -7.25
CA SER A 63 2.68 4.01 -8.54
C SER A 63 2.28 5.46 -8.84
N ALA A 64 3.14 6.18 -9.55
CA ALA A 64 2.95 7.59 -9.92
C ALA A 64 2.78 8.57 -8.73
N LEU A 65 3.13 8.17 -7.51
CA LEU A 65 3.16 9.03 -6.32
C LEU A 65 4.60 9.45 -6.01
N ASP A 66 4.76 10.67 -5.48
CA ASP A 66 6.05 11.06 -4.92
C ASP A 66 6.39 10.26 -3.66
N VAL A 67 7.68 10.21 -3.29
CA VAL A 67 8.18 9.38 -2.19
C VAL A 67 7.52 9.70 -0.84
N SER A 68 7.11 10.94 -0.61
CA SER A 68 6.49 11.36 0.65
C SER A 68 5.06 10.82 0.76
N VAL A 69 4.30 10.93 -0.33
CA VAL A 69 2.93 10.41 -0.43
C VAL A 69 2.93 8.88 -0.44
N GLN A 70 3.86 8.25 -1.13
CA GLN A 70 4.07 6.80 -1.10
C GLN A 70 4.20 6.26 0.34
N ARG A 71 5.09 6.90 1.15
CA ARG A 71 5.28 6.52 2.55
C ARG A 71 4.00 6.71 3.38
N GLN A 72 3.22 7.73 3.07
CA GLN A 72 1.96 7.97 3.74
C GLN A 72 0.96 6.86 3.42
N VAL A 73 0.77 6.51 2.15
CA VAL A 73 -0.12 5.43 1.70
C VAL A 73 0.26 4.10 2.35
N VAL A 74 1.55 3.77 2.38
CA VAL A 74 2.06 2.55 3.04
C VAL A 74 1.69 2.52 4.53
N ARG A 75 1.89 3.63 5.26
CA ARG A 75 1.54 3.71 6.69
C ARG A 75 0.04 3.54 6.91
N GLU A 76 -0.78 4.11 6.05
CA GLU A 76 -2.23 4.00 6.13
C GLU A 76 -2.71 2.59 5.84
N MET A 77 -2.14 1.92 4.84
CA MET A 77 -2.43 0.51 4.58
C MET A 77 -2.05 -0.39 5.76
N LEU A 78 -0.89 -0.17 6.38
CA LEU A 78 -0.47 -0.89 7.59
C LEU A 78 -1.44 -0.64 8.75
N LYS A 79 -1.84 0.61 8.96
CA LYS A 79 -2.82 0.97 10.00
C LYS A 79 -4.17 0.29 9.77
N LEU A 80 -4.65 0.26 8.52
CA LEU A 80 -5.90 -0.44 8.18
C LEU A 80 -5.79 -1.95 8.42
N ARG A 81 -4.65 -2.55 8.05
CA ARG A 81 -4.38 -3.96 8.34
C ARG A 81 -4.51 -4.28 9.83
N GLU A 82 -3.95 -3.44 10.68
CA GLU A 82 -4.01 -3.60 12.14
C GLU A 82 -5.42 -3.39 12.69
N LEU A 83 -6.12 -2.34 12.23
CA LEU A 83 -7.45 -1.97 12.73
C LEU A 83 -8.54 -2.97 12.33
N PHE A 84 -8.46 -3.54 11.13
CA PHE A 84 -9.51 -4.38 10.56
C PHE A 84 -9.13 -5.86 10.47
N GLY A 85 -7.89 -6.22 10.77
CA GLY A 85 -7.42 -7.60 10.62
C GLY A 85 -7.40 -8.09 9.17
N THR A 86 -7.43 -7.16 8.19
CA THR A 86 -7.47 -7.47 6.76
C THR A 86 -6.10 -7.95 6.29
N ALA A 87 -6.03 -9.11 5.63
CA ALA A 87 -4.84 -9.53 4.92
C ALA A 87 -4.64 -8.68 3.65
N ILE A 88 -3.41 -8.28 3.35
CA ILE A 88 -3.11 -7.48 2.16
C ILE A 88 -2.22 -8.28 1.22
N ILE A 89 -2.67 -8.46 -0.02
CA ILE A 89 -1.84 -8.95 -1.11
C ILE A 89 -1.50 -7.75 -1.98
N ILE A 90 -0.22 -7.41 -2.05
CA ILE A 90 0.27 -6.26 -2.81
C ILE A 90 1.12 -6.73 -3.99
N VAL A 91 0.84 -6.21 -5.17
CA VAL A 91 1.69 -6.35 -6.35
C VAL A 91 2.43 -5.03 -6.54
N THR A 92 3.74 -5.07 -6.56
CA THR A 92 4.56 -3.86 -6.75
C THR A 92 5.96 -4.21 -7.22
N HIS A 93 6.58 -3.28 -7.94
CA HIS A 93 8.00 -3.33 -8.29
C HIS A 93 8.87 -2.52 -7.32
N ASP A 94 8.27 -1.82 -6.35
CA ASP A 94 9.00 -1.01 -5.36
C ASP A 94 9.45 -1.87 -4.17
N ILE A 95 10.73 -2.18 -4.13
CA ILE A 95 11.36 -2.93 -3.04
C ILE A 95 11.26 -2.20 -1.69
N GLY A 96 11.16 -0.87 -1.69
CA GLY A 96 10.95 -0.07 -0.48
C GLY A 96 9.59 -0.37 0.16
N VAL A 97 8.55 -0.47 -0.65
CA VAL A 97 7.20 -0.88 -0.21
C VAL A 97 7.22 -2.30 0.32
N VAL A 98 7.84 -3.24 -0.41
CA VAL A 98 7.99 -4.63 0.03
C VAL A 98 8.69 -4.71 1.40
N ARG A 99 9.80 -3.98 1.58
CA ARG A 99 10.53 -3.93 2.87
C ARG A 99 9.70 -3.38 4.03
N ALA A 100 8.81 -2.44 3.73
CA ALA A 100 7.99 -1.77 4.74
C ALA A 100 6.75 -2.56 5.17
N MET A 101 6.21 -3.41 4.28
CA MET A 101 4.89 -4.00 4.48
C MET A 101 4.86 -5.53 4.50
N ALA A 102 5.77 -6.19 3.77
CA ALA A 102 5.61 -7.61 3.50
C ALA A 102 6.09 -8.49 4.66
N ASP A 103 5.26 -9.45 5.03
CA ASP A 103 5.64 -10.58 5.89
C ASP A 103 6.21 -11.72 5.02
N THR A 104 5.61 -11.93 3.84
CA THR A 104 6.01 -12.95 2.86
C THR A 104 6.14 -12.32 1.48
N VAL A 105 7.12 -12.78 0.71
CA VAL A 105 7.39 -12.30 -0.65
C VAL A 105 7.32 -13.46 -1.64
N LEU A 106 6.67 -13.21 -2.75
CA LEU A 106 6.66 -14.06 -3.93
C LEU A 106 7.25 -13.26 -5.09
N VAL A 107 8.34 -13.75 -5.68
CA VAL A 107 8.99 -13.12 -6.82
C VAL A 107 8.56 -13.81 -8.10
N LEU A 108 8.03 -13.02 -9.04
CA LEU A 108 7.59 -13.49 -10.35
C LEU A 108 8.56 -13.04 -11.45
N LYS A 109 8.84 -13.94 -12.38
CA LYS A 109 9.55 -13.64 -13.63
C LYS A 109 8.86 -14.34 -14.78
N ASN A 110 8.43 -13.57 -15.80
CA ASN A 110 7.74 -14.10 -16.98
C ASN A 110 6.55 -15.00 -16.61
N GLY A 111 5.73 -14.58 -15.62
CA GLY A 111 4.56 -15.31 -15.15
C GLY A 111 4.86 -16.57 -14.31
N LYS A 112 6.13 -16.86 -14.01
CA LYS A 112 6.53 -17.99 -13.18
C LYS A 112 7.09 -17.54 -11.85
N MET A 113 6.74 -18.23 -10.77
CA MET A 113 7.35 -18.04 -9.47
C MET A 113 8.80 -18.51 -9.51
N VAL A 114 9.73 -17.61 -9.15
CA VAL A 114 11.17 -17.92 -9.09
C VAL A 114 11.69 -17.96 -7.66
N GLU A 115 11.06 -17.26 -6.75
CA GLU A 115 11.41 -17.30 -5.33
C GLU A 115 10.19 -17.01 -4.46
N TYR A 116 10.10 -17.66 -3.29
CA TYR A 116 9.03 -17.48 -2.31
C TYR A 116 9.56 -17.70 -0.90
N GLY A 117 9.14 -16.87 0.04
CA GLY A 117 9.50 -17.06 1.44
C GLY A 117 9.27 -15.84 2.31
N GLU A 118 9.72 -15.93 3.56
CA GLU A 118 9.71 -14.83 4.50
C GLU A 118 10.43 -13.60 3.93
N ALA A 119 9.82 -12.44 4.01
CA ALA A 119 10.33 -11.21 3.40
C ALA A 119 11.78 -10.90 3.82
N LYS A 120 12.10 -11.04 5.12
CA LYS A 120 13.46 -10.81 5.62
C LYS A 120 14.49 -11.73 4.99
N LYS A 121 14.13 -12.99 4.75
CA LYS A 121 15.04 -13.99 4.12
C LYS A 121 15.23 -13.67 2.65
N VAL A 122 14.13 -13.51 1.89
CA VAL A 122 14.21 -13.23 0.45
C VAL A 122 14.93 -11.93 0.16
N LEU A 123 14.67 -10.87 0.94
CA LEU A 123 15.26 -9.54 0.71
C LEU A 123 16.73 -9.41 1.14
N ASN A 124 17.19 -10.21 2.11
CA ASN A 124 18.56 -10.12 2.62
C ASN A 124 19.47 -11.25 2.13
N HIS A 125 18.88 -12.42 1.85
CA HIS A 125 19.60 -13.63 1.46
C HIS A 125 18.91 -14.32 0.27
N PRO A 126 18.68 -13.61 -0.86
CA PRO A 126 18.01 -14.17 -2.03
C PRO A 126 18.77 -15.38 -2.57
N GLN A 127 18.06 -16.40 -3.00
CA GLN A 127 18.66 -17.60 -3.57
C GLN A 127 18.65 -17.56 -5.10
N ASP A 128 17.54 -17.10 -5.68
CA ASP A 128 17.37 -17.06 -7.13
C ASP A 128 18.24 -15.97 -7.78
N PRO A 129 18.92 -16.26 -8.92
CA PRO A 129 19.77 -15.29 -9.63
C PRO A 129 19.00 -14.04 -10.11
N TYR A 130 17.73 -14.17 -10.47
CA TYR A 130 16.91 -13.04 -10.89
C TYR A 130 16.59 -12.13 -9.69
N THR A 131 16.19 -12.71 -8.56
CA THR A 131 15.95 -11.96 -7.32
C THR A 131 17.19 -11.19 -6.88
N LYS A 132 18.38 -11.82 -6.96
CA LYS A 132 19.68 -11.15 -6.68
C LYS A 132 19.89 -9.94 -7.56
N LYS A 133 19.64 -10.06 -8.88
CA LYS A 133 19.77 -8.94 -9.84
C LYS A 133 18.74 -7.85 -9.54
N LEU A 134 17.50 -8.22 -9.25
CA LEU A 134 16.42 -7.28 -8.94
C LEU A 134 16.78 -6.44 -7.70
N LEU A 135 17.23 -7.07 -6.63
CA LEU A 135 17.62 -6.39 -5.39
C LEU A 135 18.90 -5.56 -5.53
N ALA A 136 19.84 -5.99 -6.37
CA ALA A 136 21.07 -5.24 -6.64
C ALA A 136 20.82 -3.96 -7.48
N ALA A 137 19.75 -3.92 -8.27
CA ALA A 137 19.36 -2.76 -9.06
C ALA A 137 18.74 -1.62 -8.22
N VAL A 138 18.35 -1.90 -6.97
CA VAL A 138 17.79 -0.88 -6.06
C VAL A 138 18.89 0.06 -5.59
N PRO A 139 18.79 1.38 -5.82
CA PRO A 139 19.79 2.34 -5.36
C PRO A 139 19.93 2.29 -3.82
N ARG A 140 21.12 2.01 -3.33
CA ARG A 140 21.41 2.12 -1.90
C ARG A 140 21.88 3.53 -1.61
N LEU A 141 21.10 4.29 -0.85
CA LEU A 141 21.59 5.55 -0.28
C LEU A 141 22.76 5.22 0.67
N LYS A 142 23.98 5.53 0.24
CA LYS A 142 25.14 5.50 1.15
C LYS A 142 24.88 6.52 2.25
N ARG A 143 24.70 6.07 3.49
CA ARG A 143 24.71 6.95 4.65
C ARG A 143 26.09 7.58 4.71
N LYS A 144 26.20 8.90 4.43
CA LYS A 144 27.44 9.63 4.73
C LYS A 144 27.66 9.48 6.24
N GLU A 145 28.70 8.75 6.61
CA GLU A 145 29.22 8.82 7.96
C GLU A 145 29.60 10.28 8.21
N ARG A 146 28.95 10.89 9.18
CA ARG A 146 29.37 12.20 9.67
C ARG A 146 30.68 11.98 10.42
N SER A 147 31.77 12.44 9.81
CA SER A 147 33.05 12.66 10.48
C SER A 147 32.89 13.74 11.51
#